data_1bce605be4db72f528b46d1a4d50f6ab
#
_entry.id   1bce605be4db72f528b46d1a4d50f6ab
#
_cell.length_a   1.000
_cell.length_b   1.000
_cell.length_c   1.000
_cell.angle_alpha   90.00
_cell.angle_beta   90.00
_cell.angle_gamma   90.00
#
_symmetry.space_group_name_H-M   'P 1'
#
loop_
_entity.id
_entity.type
_entity.pdbx_description
1 polymer ?
#
loop_
_entity_poly.entity_id
_entity_poly.type
_entity_poly.pdbx_seq_one_letter_code
_entity_poly.pdbx_strand_id
1 'polypeptide(L)'
;VLYLNFFATITQGPICRAGDLLPQLKQEHRFDAARTVRGLRLLALGLFKMVAISDVLGLVVDEVFPNYRSYGGPMLVLAAVFYTFQLYFNFSGYSEVARAVGLLLGLNLPENFKTPFFATNFSGFWSRWHISFSSWLQDYLFMPLAWADVSGLTGGKIQRLPAEFCVFTVFFVSGFWHGNTLPFVVWGLLQACYRLGEELMHRRFGKPKKKAPAKTLWAKRCLLYTSPSPRDS
;
A
#
# COMPACT_ATOMS: atom_id res chain seq x y z
N VAL A 1 24.73 -5.54 -5.77
CA VAL A 1 24.37 -6.89 -5.29
C VAL A 1 23.63 -6.80 -3.96
N LEU A 2 24.20 -6.20 -2.87
CA LEU A 2 23.59 -6.14 -1.53
C LEU A 2 22.20 -5.50 -1.51
N TYR A 3 21.99 -4.40 -2.23
CA TYR A 3 20.69 -3.74 -2.35
C TYR A 3 19.63 -4.64 -2.97
N LEU A 4 19.96 -5.35 -4.05
CA LEU A 4 19.01 -6.21 -4.77
C LEU A 4 18.63 -7.47 -3.99
N ASN A 5 19.53 -7.93 -3.11
CA ASN A 5 19.35 -9.14 -2.32
C ASN A 5 19.07 -8.84 -0.83
N PHE A 6 18.66 -7.62 -0.51
CA PHE A 6 18.37 -7.29 0.87
C PHE A 6 17.12 -8.04 1.34
N PHE A 7 17.32 -9.04 2.18
CA PHE A 7 16.32 -10.05 2.54
C PHE A 7 15.02 -9.47 3.13
N ALA A 8 15.08 -8.33 3.84
CA ALA A 8 13.89 -7.73 4.43
C ALA A 8 12.93 -7.11 3.39
N THR A 9 13.41 -6.85 2.16
CA THR A 9 12.61 -6.18 1.11
C THR A 9 12.35 -7.07 -0.12
N ILE A 10 13.07 -8.20 -0.26
CA ILE A 10 13.08 -8.97 -1.50
C ILE A 10 11.77 -9.71 -1.81
N THR A 11 10.97 -10.06 -0.80
CA THR A 11 9.71 -10.80 -0.98
C THR A 11 8.49 -9.85 -0.94
N GLN A 12 7.95 -9.58 0.24
CA GLN A 12 6.76 -8.75 0.46
C GLN A 12 7.08 -7.46 1.25
N GLY A 13 8.36 -7.18 1.47
CA GLY A 13 8.79 -5.98 2.18
C GLY A 13 8.51 -4.70 1.38
N PRO A 14 8.62 -3.54 2.02
CA PRO A 14 8.45 -2.27 1.34
C PRO A 14 9.47 -2.07 0.22
N ILE A 15 9.04 -1.56 -0.93
CA ILE A 15 9.92 -1.24 -2.05
C ILE A 15 10.75 0.00 -1.69
N CYS A 16 12.05 -0.23 -1.42
CA CYS A 16 13.00 0.83 -1.11
C CYS A 16 13.63 1.39 -2.37
N ARG A 17 13.86 2.70 -2.41
CA ARG A 17 14.65 3.31 -3.47
C ARG A 17 16.13 3.06 -3.21
N ALA A 18 16.90 2.87 -4.29
CA ALA A 18 18.35 2.72 -4.18
C ALA A 18 19.00 3.95 -3.53
N GLY A 19 18.52 5.15 -3.86
CA GLY A 19 18.97 6.41 -3.26
C GLY A 19 18.76 6.51 -1.76
N ASP A 20 17.73 5.84 -1.21
CA ASP A 20 17.41 5.87 0.22
C ASP A 20 18.10 4.74 0.99
N LEU A 21 18.17 3.54 0.41
CA LEU A 21 18.67 2.36 1.12
C LEU A 21 20.20 2.21 1.02
N LEU A 22 20.80 2.49 -0.15
CA LEU A 22 22.26 2.31 -0.34
C LEU A 22 23.12 3.17 0.60
N PRO A 23 22.81 4.46 0.84
CA PRO A 23 23.55 5.25 1.82
C PRO A 23 23.48 4.64 3.23
N GLN A 24 22.30 4.15 3.64
CA GLN A 24 22.13 3.51 4.94
C GLN A 24 22.94 2.21 5.06
N LEU A 25 22.96 1.38 4.01
CA LEU A 25 23.74 0.13 3.99
C LEU A 25 25.27 0.34 4.04
N LYS A 26 25.74 1.53 3.68
CA LYS A 26 27.17 1.88 3.72
C LYS A 26 27.61 2.53 5.03
N GLN A 27 26.66 2.94 5.89
CA GLN A 27 26.95 3.57 7.17
C GLN A 27 27.23 2.52 8.24
N GLU A 28 28.08 2.86 9.18
CA GLU A 28 28.22 2.10 10.41
C GLU A 28 27.01 2.35 11.34
N HIS A 29 26.39 1.28 11.79
CA HIS A 29 25.25 1.33 12.69
C HIS A 29 25.68 0.98 14.11
N ARG A 30 25.54 1.94 15.03
CA ARG A 30 25.73 1.70 16.45
C ARG A 30 24.44 1.20 17.09
N PHE A 31 24.59 0.43 18.16
CA PHE A 31 23.46 0.00 18.96
C PHE A 31 22.73 1.20 19.57
N ASP A 32 21.40 1.20 19.44
CA ASP A 32 20.50 2.21 19.99
C ASP A 32 19.32 1.48 20.66
N ALA A 33 19.27 1.57 21.98
CA ALA A 33 18.25 0.90 22.79
C ALA A 33 16.84 1.37 22.46
N ALA A 34 16.63 2.68 22.23
CA ALA A 34 15.32 3.22 21.88
C ALA A 34 14.83 2.73 20.51
N ARG A 35 15.71 2.68 19.52
CA ARG A 35 15.43 2.11 18.18
C ARG A 35 15.13 0.62 18.29
N THR A 36 15.90 -0.13 19.06
CA THR A 36 15.71 -1.56 19.30
C THR A 36 14.34 -1.84 19.93
N VAL A 37 13.95 -1.09 20.96
CA VAL A 37 12.62 -1.23 21.59
C VAL A 37 11.50 -0.91 20.59
N ARG A 38 11.64 0.13 19.77
CA ARG A 38 10.67 0.40 18.70
C ARG A 38 10.59 -0.74 17.69
N GLY A 39 11.74 -1.28 17.27
CA GLY A 39 11.81 -2.44 16.37
C GLY A 39 11.12 -3.67 16.96
N LEU A 40 11.37 -4.02 18.21
CA LEU A 40 10.75 -5.16 18.87
C LEU A 40 9.22 -4.99 19.03
N ARG A 41 8.76 -3.79 19.38
CA ARG A 41 7.31 -3.49 19.43
C ARG A 41 6.65 -3.65 18.06
N LEU A 42 7.29 -3.15 17.01
CA LEU A 42 6.78 -3.26 15.65
C LEU A 42 6.78 -4.71 15.17
N LEU A 43 7.82 -5.49 15.53
CA LEU A 43 7.91 -6.93 15.25
C LEU A 43 6.75 -7.68 15.90
N ALA A 44 6.53 -7.46 17.19
CA ALA A 44 5.43 -8.08 17.92
C ALA A 44 4.05 -7.73 17.32
N LEU A 45 3.85 -6.47 16.94
CA LEU A 45 2.62 -6.02 16.28
C LEU A 45 2.44 -6.69 14.90
N GLY A 46 3.49 -6.76 14.09
CA GLY A 46 3.46 -7.40 12.78
C GLY A 46 3.15 -8.89 12.87
N LEU A 47 3.82 -9.60 13.79
CA LEU A 47 3.56 -11.02 14.04
C LEU A 47 2.14 -11.26 14.58
N PHE A 48 1.66 -10.41 15.48
CA PHE A 48 0.28 -10.49 15.97
C PHE A 48 -0.74 -10.35 14.84
N LYS A 49 -0.55 -9.40 13.92
CA LYS A 49 -1.43 -9.24 12.76
C LYS A 49 -1.43 -10.46 11.86
N MET A 50 -0.28 -11.06 11.62
CA MET A 50 -0.16 -12.24 10.76
C MET A 50 -0.76 -13.48 11.44
N VAL A 51 -0.26 -13.85 12.61
CA VAL A 51 -0.57 -15.12 13.25
C VAL A 51 -1.92 -15.09 13.96
N ALA A 52 -2.21 -14.03 14.73
CA ALA A 52 -3.42 -14.00 15.56
C ALA A 52 -4.66 -13.49 14.80
N ILE A 53 -4.48 -12.73 13.73
CA ILE A 53 -5.64 -12.19 12.98
C ILE A 53 -5.71 -12.83 11.59
N SER A 54 -4.68 -12.68 10.76
CA SER A 54 -4.73 -13.13 9.37
C SER A 54 -4.91 -14.63 9.25
N ASP A 55 -4.12 -15.43 9.97
CA ASP A 55 -4.19 -16.90 9.88
C ASP A 55 -5.54 -17.41 10.40
N VAL A 56 -6.08 -16.79 11.46
CA VAL A 56 -7.40 -17.16 12.00
C VAL A 56 -8.53 -16.85 11.02
N LEU A 57 -8.47 -15.68 10.36
CA LEU A 57 -9.45 -15.34 9.29
C LEU A 57 -9.29 -16.29 8.10
N GLY A 58 -8.06 -16.71 7.82
CA GLY A 58 -7.73 -17.69 6.77
C GLY A 58 -8.46 -19.00 6.92
N LEU A 59 -8.67 -19.50 8.12
CA LEU A 59 -9.38 -20.77 8.37
C LEU A 59 -10.78 -20.80 7.71
N VAL A 60 -11.50 -19.69 7.78
CA VAL A 60 -12.84 -19.58 7.15
C VAL A 60 -12.73 -19.40 5.64
N VAL A 61 -11.77 -18.61 5.18
CA VAL A 61 -11.56 -18.32 3.75
C VAL A 61 -11.16 -19.59 3.01
N ASP A 62 -10.20 -20.33 3.55
CA ASP A 62 -9.65 -21.56 2.96
C ASP A 62 -10.65 -22.72 2.96
N GLU A 63 -11.63 -22.71 3.89
CA GLU A 63 -12.73 -23.66 3.89
C GLU A 63 -13.83 -23.27 2.88
N VAL A 64 -14.24 -22.01 2.89
CA VAL A 64 -15.45 -21.59 2.14
C VAL A 64 -15.19 -21.40 0.66
N PHE A 65 -14.07 -20.81 0.25
CA PHE A 65 -13.85 -20.51 -1.18
C PHE A 65 -13.66 -21.74 -2.06
N PRO A 66 -12.88 -22.76 -1.68
CA PRO A 66 -12.81 -24.00 -2.49
C PRO A 66 -14.15 -24.73 -2.57
N ASN A 67 -14.96 -24.63 -1.51
CA ASN A 67 -16.24 -25.33 -1.36
C ASN A 67 -17.45 -24.39 -1.59
N TYR A 68 -17.29 -23.30 -2.34
CA TYR A 68 -18.29 -22.23 -2.48
C TYR A 68 -19.70 -22.69 -2.87
N ARG A 69 -19.80 -23.81 -3.60
CA ARG A 69 -21.11 -24.39 -4.02
C ARG A 69 -21.89 -25.01 -2.85
N SER A 70 -21.22 -25.35 -1.76
CA SER A 70 -21.81 -25.96 -0.57
C SER A 70 -22.33 -24.91 0.43
N TYR A 71 -22.01 -23.63 0.21
CA TYR A 71 -22.36 -22.54 1.13
C TYR A 71 -23.38 -21.58 0.54
N GLY A 72 -24.28 -21.09 1.37
CA GLY A 72 -25.25 -20.07 0.99
C GLY A 72 -24.62 -18.68 0.82
N GLY A 73 -25.31 -17.78 0.11
CA GLY A 73 -24.84 -16.43 -0.18
C GLY A 73 -24.33 -15.62 1.02
N PRO A 74 -24.99 -15.62 2.19
CA PRO A 74 -24.48 -14.92 3.37
C PRO A 74 -23.09 -15.36 3.82
N MET A 75 -22.82 -16.68 3.75
CA MET A 75 -21.51 -17.22 4.12
C MET A 75 -20.42 -16.83 3.11
N LEU A 76 -20.74 -16.79 1.82
CA LEU A 76 -19.81 -16.31 0.78
C LEU A 76 -19.48 -14.83 0.96
N VAL A 77 -20.45 -13.99 1.32
CA VAL A 77 -20.22 -12.58 1.63
C VAL A 77 -19.31 -12.44 2.86
N LEU A 78 -19.58 -13.21 3.92
CA LEU A 78 -18.74 -13.21 5.12
C LEU A 78 -17.30 -13.62 4.79
N ALA A 79 -17.11 -14.69 4.01
CA ALA A 79 -15.80 -15.14 3.57
C ALA A 79 -15.07 -14.07 2.74
N ALA A 80 -15.78 -13.33 1.87
CA ALA A 80 -15.19 -12.22 1.10
C ALA A 80 -14.74 -11.06 2.00
N VAL A 81 -15.51 -10.73 3.04
CA VAL A 81 -15.11 -9.76 4.06
C VAL A 81 -13.88 -10.25 4.83
N PHE A 82 -13.88 -11.50 5.26
CA PHE A 82 -12.75 -12.09 5.97
C PHE A 82 -11.49 -12.12 5.10
N TYR A 83 -11.61 -12.48 3.82
CA TYR A 83 -10.50 -12.43 2.88
C TYR A 83 -9.91 -11.02 2.74
N THR A 84 -10.76 -9.99 2.70
CA THR A 84 -10.31 -8.60 2.63
C THR A 84 -9.45 -8.22 3.84
N PHE A 85 -9.89 -8.59 5.06
CA PHE A 85 -9.12 -8.33 6.27
C PHE A 85 -7.92 -9.26 6.41
N GLN A 86 -8.03 -10.53 6.05
CA GLN A 86 -6.91 -11.49 5.99
C GLN A 86 -5.78 -10.92 5.14
N LEU A 87 -6.07 -10.52 3.91
CA LEU A 87 -5.09 -9.94 3.00
C LEU A 87 -4.41 -8.69 3.60
N TYR A 88 -5.21 -7.81 4.20
CA TYR A 88 -4.69 -6.59 4.82
C TYR A 88 -3.79 -6.90 6.02
N PHE A 89 -4.23 -7.72 6.95
CA PHE A 89 -3.46 -8.03 8.15
C PHE A 89 -2.22 -8.85 7.85
N ASN A 90 -2.28 -9.77 6.88
CA ASN A 90 -1.11 -10.51 6.40
C ASN A 90 -0.07 -9.55 5.82
N PHE A 91 -0.45 -8.77 4.81
CA PHE A 91 0.51 -7.93 4.10
C PHE A 91 1.00 -6.73 4.94
N SER A 92 0.12 -6.08 5.70
CA SER A 92 0.56 -5.02 6.62
C SER A 92 1.44 -5.56 7.73
N GLY A 93 1.12 -6.75 8.28
CA GLY A 93 1.92 -7.42 9.28
C GLY A 93 3.30 -7.77 8.75
N TYR A 94 3.38 -8.38 7.57
CA TYR A 94 4.66 -8.68 6.93
C TYR A 94 5.52 -7.42 6.69
N SER A 95 4.89 -6.34 6.19
CA SER A 95 5.58 -5.06 6.01
C SER A 95 6.11 -4.48 7.33
N GLU A 96 5.37 -4.65 8.43
CA GLU A 96 5.82 -4.21 9.76
C GLU A 96 6.97 -5.08 10.29
N VAL A 97 6.93 -6.41 10.08
CA VAL A 97 8.05 -7.31 10.39
C VAL A 97 9.31 -6.91 9.61
N ALA A 98 9.18 -6.65 8.31
CA ALA A 98 10.30 -6.19 7.49
C ALA A 98 10.90 -4.86 8.00
N ARG A 99 10.04 -3.89 8.34
CA ARG A 99 10.47 -2.61 8.94
C ARG A 99 11.11 -2.79 10.31
N ALA A 100 10.55 -3.68 11.12
CA ALA A 100 11.10 -4.01 12.44
C ALA A 100 12.52 -4.56 12.33
N VAL A 101 12.73 -5.52 11.42
CA VAL A 101 14.06 -6.06 11.12
C VAL A 101 15.00 -4.95 10.64
N GLY A 102 14.53 -4.06 9.75
CA GLY A 102 15.29 -2.88 9.35
C GLY A 102 15.72 -2.05 10.56
N LEU A 103 14.80 -1.69 11.47
CA LEU A 103 15.12 -0.92 12.68
C LEU A 103 16.13 -1.61 13.58
N LEU A 104 16.05 -2.93 13.74
CA LEU A 104 17.00 -3.71 14.54
C LEU A 104 18.41 -3.68 13.93
N LEU A 105 18.51 -3.63 12.60
CA LEU A 105 19.77 -3.48 11.85
C LEU A 105 20.25 -2.02 11.73
N GLY A 106 19.48 -1.06 12.22
CA GLY A 106 19.82 0.36 12.09
C GLY A 106 19.28 1.05 10.85
N LEU A 107 18.46 0.36 10.05
CA LEU A 107 17.93 0.85 8.80
C LEU A 107 16.49 1.34 8.95
N ASN A 108 16.15 2.41 8.25
CA ASN A 108 14.79 2.94 8.17
C ASN A 108 14.16 2.54 6.84
N LEU A 109 13.21 1.60 6.88
CA LEU A 109 12.45 1.18 5.71
C LEU A 109 11.12 1.95 5.63
N PRO A 110 10.62 2.24 4.40
CA PRO A 110 9.40 3.02 4.22
C PRO A 110 8.17 2.30 4.76
N GLU A 111 7.16 3.09 5.13
CA GLU A 111 5.87 2.58 5.57
C GLU A 111 4.99 2.20 4.37
N ASN A 112 4.34 1.03 4.44
CA ASN A 112 3.50 0.51 3.36
C ASN A 112 2.00 0.72 3.58
N PHE A 113 1.56 0.87 4.83
CA PHE A 113 0.14 0.98 5.16
C PHE A 113 -0.13 2.06 6.20
N LYS A 114 -1.14 2.90 5.93
CA LYS A 114 -1.63 3.97 6.83
C LYS A 114 -3.15 3.90 6.98
N THR A 115 -3.66 2.89 7.71
CA THR A 115 -5.11 2.74 7.95
C THR A 115 -5.96 2.92 6.68
N PRO A 116 -5.80 2.09 5.63
CA PRO A 116 -6.40 2.32 4.31
C PRO A 116 -7.93 2.30 4.33
N PHE A 117 -8.56 1.48 5.16
CA PHE A 117 -10.01 1.36 5.24
C PHE A 117 -10.72 2.58 5.86
N PHE A 118 -9.98 3.52 6.44
CA PHE A 118 -10.52 4.81 6.86
C PHE A 118 -10.44 5.90 5.76
N ALA A 119 -10.08 5.52 4.54
CA ALA A 119 -10.15 6.41 3.40
C ALA A 119 -11.61 6.65 2.99
N THR A 120 -11.92 7.89 2.62
CA THR A 120 -13.27 8.29 2.19
C THR A 120 -13.44 8.28 0.67
N ASN A 121 -12.37 7.97 -0.06
CA ASN A 121 -12.34 7.94 -1.53
C ASN A 121 -11.21 7.03 -2.03
N PHE A 122 -11.25 6.65 -3.31
CA PHE A 122 -10.26 5.75 -3.92
C PHE A 122 -8.85 6.33 -3.95
N SER A 123 -8.71 7.61 -4.24
CA SER A 123 -7.42 8.29 -4.20
C SER A 123 -6.80 8.24 -2.79
N GLY A 124 -7.62 8.50 -1.76
CA GLY A 124 -7.21 8.39 -0.37
C GLY A 124 -6.88 6.96 0.06
N PHE A 125 -7.59 5.95 -0.48
CA PHE A 125 -7.28 4.55 -0.25
C PHE A 125 -5.89 4.19 -0.78
N TRP A 126 -5.60 4.48 -2.05
CA TRP A 126 -4.31 4.16 -2.68
C TRP A 126 -3.13 4.97 -2.10
N SER A 127 -3.37 6.13 -1.50
CA SER A 127 -2.35 6.86 -0.75
C SER A 127 -1.98 6.22 0.61
N ARG A 128 -2.71 5.19 1.03
CA ARG A 128 -2.58 4.50 2.32
C ARG A 128 -2.38 3.00 2.21
N TRP A 129 -2.61 2.43 1.03
CA TRP A 129 -2.44 1.01 0.71
C TRP A 129 -1.21 0.81 -0.15
N HIS A 130 -0.31 -0.09 0.26
CA HIS A 130 0.91 -0.45 -0.47
C HIS A 130 1.67 0.78 -0.99
N ILE A 131 1.97 1.71 -0.08
CA ILE A 131 2.43 3.07 -0.38
C ILE A 131 3.72 3.03 -1.20
N SER A 132 4.67 2.14 -0.86
CA SER A 132 5.94 2.03 -1.57
C SER A 132 5.76 1.61 -3.04
N PHE A 133 4.83 0.70 -3.32
CA PHE A 133 4.50 0.28 -4.68
C PHE A 133 3.72 1.36 -5.44
N SER A 134 2.72 1.96 -4.80
CA SER A 134 1.94 3.06 -5.40
C SER A 134 2.83 4.24 -5.78
N SER A 135 3.78 4.62 -4.92
CA SER A 135 4.76 5.65 -5.23
C SER A 135 5.74 5.22 -6.34
N TRP A 136 6.13 3.93 -6.36
CA TRP A 136 6.97 3.39 -7.42
C TRP A 136 6.28 3.49 -8.80
N LEU A 137 5.01 3.08 -8.88
CA LEU A 137 4.23 3.22 -10.11
C LEU A 137 4.05 4.69 -10.51
N GLN A 138 3.87 5.58 -9.54
CA GLN A 138 3.78 7.01 -9.81
C GLN A 138 5.07 7.55 -10.43
N ASP A 139 6.23 7.24 -9.84
CA ASP A 139 7.51 7.83 -10.26
C ASP A 139 8.03 7.21 -11.57
N TYR A 140 7.87 5.90 -11.76
CA TYR A 140 8.49 5.17 -12.88
C TYR A 140 7.54 4.82 -14.01
N LEU A 141 6.23 4.93 -13.82
CA LEU A 141 5.26 4.66 -14.87
C LEU A 141 4.39 5.88 -15.16
N PHE A 142 3.69 6.42 -14.16
CA PHE A 142 2.76 7.52 -14.37
C PHE A 142 3.46 8.80 -14.84
N MET A 143 4.48 9.26 -14.10
CA MET A 143 5.18 10.52 -14.42
C MET A 143 5.85 10.47 -15.79
N PRO A 144 6.62 9.42 -16.16
CA PRO A 144 7.17 9.34 -17.52
C PRO A 144 6.11 9.37 -18.61
N LEU A 145 4.98 8.65 -18.43
CA LEU A 145 3.89 8.68 -19.40
C LEU A 145 3.22 10.05 -19.49
N ALA A 146 2.96 10.69 -18.36
CA ALA A 146 2.28 11.99 -18.32
C ALA A 146 3.13 13.15 -18.89
N TRP A 147 4.45 13.01 -18.83
CA TRP A 147 5.38 14.01 -19.33
C TRP A 147 5.94 13.70 -20.72
N ALA A 148 5.67 12.51 -21.28
CA ALA A 148 6.11 12.14 -22.61
C ALA A 148 5.53 13.08 -23.66
N ASP A 149 6.37 13.59 -24.55
CA ASP A 149 5.93 14.31 -25.75
C ASP A 149 5.60 13.28 -26.84
N VAL A 150 4.33 13.17 -27.17
CA VAL A 150 3.80 12.24 -28.18
C VAL A 150 3.41 12.95 -29.50
N SER A 151 3.78 14.21 -29.66
CA SER A 151 3.44 14.99 -30.85
C SER A 151 3.95 14.35 -32.15
N GLY A 152 5.15 13.79 -32.13
CA GLY A 152 5.71 13.05 -33.26
C GLY A 152 4.90 11.82 -33.68
N LEU A 153 4.28 11.10 -32.73
CA LEU A 153 3.46 9.93 -32.99
C LEU A 153 2.04 10.28 -33.45
N THR A 154 1.54 11.47 -33.08
CA THR A 154 0.17 11.90 -33.33
C THR A 154 0.05 12.91 -34.51
N GLY A 155 1.14 13.18 -35.23
CA GLY A 155 1.17 14.21 -36.26
C GLY A 155 0.88 15.62 -35.74
N GLY A 156 1.32 15.91 -34.50
CA GLY A 156 1.15 17.20 -33.84
C GLY A 156 -0.21 17.43 -33.18
N LYS A 157 -1.14 16.44 -33.25
CA LYS A 157 -2.51 16.59 -32.69
C LYS A 157 -2.56 16.54 -31.18
N ILE A 158 -1.69 15.75 -30.55
CA ILE A 158 -1.63 15.56 -29.08
C ILE A 158 -0.18 15.72 -28.67
N GLN A 159 0.10 16.67 -27.78
CA GLN A 159 1.45 16.88 -27.27
C GLN A 159 1.73 15.94 -26.06
N ARG A 160 0.75 15.73 -25.20
CA ARG A 160 0.87 14.87 -24.00
C ARG A 160 -0.30 13.91 -23.90
N LEU A 161 -0.02 12.73 -23.34
CA LEU A 161 -1.07 11.74 -23.09
C LEU A 161 -2.10 12.28 -22.07
N PRO A 162 -3.39 12.01 -22.29
CA PRO A 162 -4.43 12.34 -21.31
C PRO A 162 -4.15 11.67 -19.96
N ALA A 163 -4.39 12.39 -18.85
CA ALA A 163 -4.15 11.87 -17.51
C ALA A 163 -4.94 10.60 -17.25
N GLU A 164 -6.14 10.49 -17.83
CA GLU A 164 -7.01 9.31 -17.76
C GLU A 164 -6.35 8.07 -18.37
N PHE A 165 -5.71 8.23 -19.50
CA PHE A 165 -4.95 7.15 -20.15
C PHE A 165 -3.77 6.72 -19.28
N CYS A 166 -3.03 7.66 -18.70
CA CYS A 166 -1.92 7.37 -17.80
C CYS A 166 -2.40 6.61 -16.55
N VAL A 167 -3.51 7.03 -15.93
CA VAL A 167 -4.13 6.34 -14.79
C VAL A 167 -4.57 4.93 -15.17
N PHE A 168 -5.26 4.78 -16.29
CA PHE A 168 -5.68 3.48 -16.80
C PHE A 168 -4.49 2.54 -16.97
N THR A 169 -3.43 3.01 -17.63
CA THR A 169 -2.20 2.23 -17.87
C THR A 169 -1.55 1.79 -16.56
N VAL A 170 -1.47 2.68 -15.56
CA VAL A 170 -0.90 2.35 -14.23
C VAL A 170 -1.67 1.21 -13.57
N PHE A 171 -2.99 1.25 -13.53
CA PHE A 171 -3.79 0.19 -12.90
C PHE A 171 -3.81 -1.10 -13.72
N PHE A 172 -3.81 -0.99 -15.04
CA PHE A 172 -3.70 -2.17 -15.92
C PHE A 172 -2.37 -2.91 -15.68
N VAL A 173 -1.25 -2.17 -15.71
CA VAL A 173 0.08 -2.71 -15.43
C VAL A 173 0.17 -3.26 -14.01
N SER A 174 -0.41 -2.58 -13.03
CA SER A 174 -0.47 -3.05 -11.64
C SER A 174 -1.20 -4.40 -11.55
N GLY A 175 -2.34 -4.55 -12.23
CA GLY A 175 -3.06 -5.83 -12.28
C GLY A 175 -2.21 -6.94 -12.90
N PHE A 176 -1.59 -6.68 -14.02
CA PHE A 176 -0.72 -7.63 -14.71
C PHE A 176 0.53 -7.99 -13.89
N TRP A 177 1.06 -7.04 -13.12
CA TRP A 177 2.17 -7.27 -12.20
C TRP A 177 1.81 -8.25 -11.07
N HIS A 178 0.57 -8.23 -10.57
CA HIS A 178 0.09 -9.19 -9.56
C HIS A 178 -0.06 -10.61 -10.09
N GLY A 179 -0.26 -10.77 -11.40
CA GLY A 179 -0.34 -12.07 -12.06
C GLY A 179 -0.89 -11.98 -13.47
N ASN A 180 -0.55 -12.96 -14.31
CA ASN A 180 -0.96 -13.03 -15.70
C ASN A 180 -2.32 -13.73 -15.91
N THR A 181 -3.05 -14.02 -14.83
CA THR A 181 -4.36 -14.66 -14.92
C THR A 181 -5.48 -13.62 -15.09
N LEU A 182 -6.57 -14.02 -15.72
CA LEU A 182 -7.73 -13.17 -16.00
C LEU A 182 -8.26 -12.40 -14.76
N PRO A 183 -8.36 -12.99 -13.56
CA PRO A 183 -8.81 -12.27 -12.36
C PRO A 183 -7.97 -11.02 -12.04
N PHE A 184 -6.66 -11.06 -12.19
CA PHE A 184 -5.78 -9.91 -11.92
C PHE A 184 -5.93 -8.81 -12.98
N VAL A 185 -6.11 -9.20 -14.25
CA VAL A 185 -6.40 -8.24 -15.33
C VAL A 185 -7.73 -7.54 -15.07
N VAL A 186 -8.78 -8.31 -14.74
CA VAL A 186 -10.10 -7.75 -14.40
C VAL A 186 -10.01 -6.85 -13.16
N TRP A 187 -9.26 -7.25 -12.14
CA TRP A 187 -9.03 -6.42 -10.96
C TRP A 187 -8.38 -5.09 -11.31
N GLY A 188 -7.32 -5.09 -12.12
CA GLY A 188 -6.66 -3.85 -12.56
C GLY A 188 -7.60 -2.93 -13.34
N LEU A 189 -8.40 -3.49 -14.25
CA LEU A 189 -9.40 -2.74 -15.02
C LEU A 189 -10.48 -2.14 -14.11
N LEU A 190 -11.00 -2.89 -13.14
CA LEU A 190 -11.98 -2.39 -12.17
C LEU A 190 -11.41 -1.25 -11.34
N GLN A 191 -10.17 -1.36 -10.85
CA GLN A 191 -9.51 -0.27 -10.11
C GLN A 191 -9.34 0.98 -10.96
N ALA A 192 -8.96 0.82 -12.24
CA ALA A 192 -8.90 1.93 -13.19
C ALA A 192 -10.28 2.60 -13.36
N CYS A 193 -11.35 1.81 -13.55
CA CYS A 193 -12.71 2.34 -13.68
C CYS A 193 -13.15 3.10 -12.42
N TYR A 194 -12.90 2.57 -11.22
CA TYR A 194 -13.23 3.26 -9.97
C TYR A 194 -12.49 4.59 -9.84
N ARG A 195 -11.19 4.60 -10.16
CA ARG A 195 -10.38 5.81 -10.05
C ARG A 195 -10.77 6.87 -11.10
N LEU A 196 -11.07 6.46 -12.32
CA LEU A 196 -11.56 7.35 -13.38
C LEU A 196 -12.96 7.87 -13.06
N GLY A 197 -13.84 7.01 -12.56
CA GLY A 197 -15.18 7.41 -12.10
C GLY A 197 -15.12 8.46 -10.98
N GLU A 198 -14.22 8.31 -10.01
CA GLU A 198 -13.99 9.31 -8.97
C GLU A 198 -13.53 10.65 -9.58
N GLU A 199 -12.60 10.64 -10.53
CA GLU A 199 -12.13 11.87 -11.19
C GLU A 199 -13.23 12.55 -11.99
N LEU A 200 -14.05 11.79 -12.72
CA LEU A 200 -15.22 12.31 -13.44
C LEU A 200 -16.24 12.95 -12.50
N MET A 201 -16.53 12.29 -11.38
CA MET A 201 -17.40 12.87 -10.33
C MET A 201 -16.83 14.17 -9.77
N HIS A 202 -15.52 14.21 -9.50
CA HIS A 202 -14.87 15.43 -9.02
C HIS A 202 -14.91 16.58 -10.03
N ARG A 203 -14.82 16.29 -11.34
CA ARG A 203 -14.95 17.31 -12.40
C ARG A 203 -16.38 17.83 -12.49
N ARG A 204 -17.37 16.96 -12.34
CA ARG A 204 -18.78 17.33 -12.46
C ARG A 204 -19.34 18.01 -11.21
N PHE A 205 -18.98 17.55 -10.01
CA PHE A 205 -19.56 17.98 -8.74
C PHE A 205 -18.59 18.76 -7.83
N GLY A 206 -17.34 18.94 -8.28
CA GLY A 206 -16.28 19.54 -7.47
C GLY A 206 -15.65 18.54 -6.49
N LYS A 207 -14.43 18.85 -6.06
CA LYS A 207 -13.73 18.03 -5.06
C LYS A 207 -14.39 18.21 -3.68
N PRO A 208 -14.60 17.14 -2.92
CA PRO A 208 -15.13 17.27 -1.57
C PRO A 208 -14.22 18.15 -0.73
N LYS A 209 -14.78 19.15 -0.05
CA LYS A 209 -14.01 20.00 0.86
C LYS A 209 -13.35 19.09 1.91
N LYS A 210 -12.04 19.19 2.09
CA LYS A 210 -11.34 18.50 3.18
C LYS A 210 -12.00 18.96 4.48
N LYS A 211 -12.78 18.09 5.12
CA LYS A 211 -13.25 18.36 6.48
C LYS A 211 -12.00 18.48 7.34
N ALA A 212 -11.89 19.60 8.07
CA ALA A 212 -10.87 19.72 9.09
C ALA A 212 -10.96 18.49 10.01
N PRO A 213 -9.82 17.91 10.42
CA PRO A 213 -9.86 16.75 11.29
C PRO A 213 -10.75 17.06 12.49
N ALA A 214 -11.76 16.24 12.69
CA ALA A 214 -12.66 16.43 13.82
C ALA A 214 -11.80 16.45 15.09
N LYS A 215 -11.85 17.56 15.84
CA LYS A 215 -11.18 17.73 17.14
C LYS A 215 -11.92 16.91 18.21
N THR A 216 -12.15 15.63 17.95
CA THR A 216 -12.76 14.73 18.92
C THR A 216 -11.67 14.27 19.91
N LEU A 217 -12.05 14.15 21.18
CA LEU A 217 -11.18 13.64 22.26
C LEU A 217 -10.49 12.31 21.89
N TRP A 218 -11.13 11.48 21.07
CA TRP A 218 -10.59 10.24 20.53
C TRP A 218 -9.46 10.46 19.53
N ALA A 219 -9.59 11.43 18.62
CA ALA A 219 -8.51 11.79 17.68
C ALA A 219 -7.28 12.34 18.42
N LYS A 220 -7.47 13.13 19.50
CA LYS A 220 -6.37 13.58 20.35
C LYS A 220 -5.68 12.44 21.10
N ARG A 221 -6.42 11.41 21.57
CA ARG A 221 -5.82 10.25 22.24
C ARG A 221 -5.05 9.36 21.28
N CYS A 222 -5.55 9.10 20.05
CA CYS A 222 -4.79 8.37 19.05
C CYS A 222 -3.54 9.12 18.58
N LEU A 223 -3.60 10.46 18.43
CA LEU A 223 -2.45 11.29 18.05
C LEU A 223 -1.38 11.35 19.16
N LEU A 224 -1.75 11.28 20.44
CA LEU A 224 -0.80 11.24 21.55
C LEU A 224 0.05 9.96 21.57
N TYR A 225 -0.46 8.84 21.01
CA TYR A 225 0.28 7.59 20.89
C TYR A 225 1.09 7.46 19.59
N THR A 226 0.86 8.33 18.61
CA THR A 226 1.50 8.25 17.28
C THR A 226 2.38 9.47 16.95
N SER A 227 2.37 10.51 17.76
CA SER A 227 3.27 11.66 17.61
C SER A 227 4.61 11.37 18.29
N PRO A 228 5.76 11.62 17.62
CA PRO A 228 7.04 11.65 18.31
C PRO A 228 7.00 12.73 19.39
N SER A 229 7.58 12.43 20.55
CA SER A 229 7.70 13.37 21.66
C SER A 229 8.49 14.61 21.24
N PRO A 230 8.09 15.83 21.65
CA PRO A 230 8.86 17.05 21.39
C PRO A 230 10.27 17.08 22.03
N ARG A 231 10.70 16.00 22.67
CA ARG A 231 12.03 15.84 23.27
C ARG A 231 13.04 15.15 22.37
N ASP A 232 12.66 14.79 21.13
CA ASP A 232 13.53 14.08 20.17
C ASP A 232 14.00 14.99 19.02
N SER A 233 14.01 16.32 19.23
CA SER A 233 14.66 17.31 18.36
C SER A 233 16.00 17.75 18.91
#